data_830ec5568d2e67cc1c8249340540ebcc
#
_entry.id   830ec5568d2e67cc1c8249340540ebcc
#
_cell.length_a   1.000
_cell.length_b   1.000
_cell.length_c   1.000
_cell.angle_alpha   90.00
_cell.angle_beta   90.00
_cell.angle_gamma   90.00
#
_symmetry.space_group_name_H-M   'P 1'
#
loop_
_entity.id
_entity.type
_entity.pdbx_description
1 polymer ?
#
loop_
_entity_poly.entity_id
_entity_poly.type
_entity_poly.pdbx_seq_one_letter_code
_entity_poly.pdbx_strand_id
1 'polypeptide(L)'
;MRYTRLIGTVIAFCMAVPLFAQQYKATIPYRIVGEKMVIEMKVNGNARPFIFDTGGRTALTTKACQALQITATDSMKVTDVNNVESYYKTTRIENLTTPDDVINFKNAPSLIINEVKGWECFGVDGIIGSDLFAN
;
A
#
# COMPACT_ATOMS: atom_id res chain seq x y z
N MET A 1 43.73 22.10 35.72
CA MET A 1 44.00 21.84 34.29
C MET A 1 43.85 20.35 33.88
N ARG A 2 43.04 19.55 34.53
CA ARG A 2 42.85 18.12 34.17
C ARG A 2 41.45 17.76 33.64
N TYR A 3 40.51 18.68 33.66
CA TYR A 3 39.10 18.40 33.23
C TYR A 3 38.81 18.73 31.76
N THR A 4 39.63 19.54 31.10
CA THR A 4 39.42 19.96 29.70
C THR A 4 39.73 18.88 28.67
N ARG A 5 40.55 17.88 29.03
CA ARG A 5 40.89 16.77 28.11
C ARG A 5 39.84 15.64 28.08
N LEU A 6 39.07 15.47 29.15
CA LEU A 6 38.02 14.45 29.21
C LEU A 6 36.74 14.84 28.42
N ILE A 7 36.42 16.14 28.36
CA ILE A 7 35.25 16.61 27.64
C ILE A 7 35.41 16.47 26.13
N GLY A 8 36.62 16.67 25.60
CA GLY A 8 36.89 16.53 24.17
C GLY A 8 36.75 15.09 23.65
N THR A 9 37.06 14.08 24.50
CA THR A 9 36.98 12.68 24.11
C THR A 9 35.56 12.13 24.09
N VAL A 10 34.66 12.64 24.93
CA VAL A 10 33.26 12.24 24.99
C VAL A 10 32.47 12.79 23.80
N ILE A 11 32.76 14.01 23.36
CA ILE A 11 32.09 14.65 22.20
C ILE A 11 32.51 13.95 20.89
N ALA A 12 33.75 13.49 20.75
CA ALA A 12 34.19 12.76 19.55
C ALA A 12 33.55 11.38 19.40
N PHE A 13 33.15 10.73 20.50
CA PHE A 13 32.47 9.41 20.46
C PHE A 13 30.99 9.47 20.08
N CYS A 14 30.32 10.60 20.29
CA CYS A 14 28.91 10.77 19.91
C CYS A 14 28.68 11.02 18.41
N MET A 15 29.71 11.29 17.61
CA MET A 15 29.56 11.57 16.17
C MET A 15 29.72 10.34 15.26
N ALA A 16 29.98 9.17 15.81
CA ALA A 16 30.21 7.95 15.02
C ALA A 16 29.01 6.97 15.07
N VAL A 17 27.78 7.47 15.12
CA VAL A 17 26.63 6.61 14.88
C VAL A 17 26.45 6.52 13.36
N PRO A 18 26.77 5.38 12.72
CA PRO A 18 26.49 5.23 11.30
C PRO A 18 24.97 5.31 11.12
N LEU A 19 24.51 6.33 10.44
CA LEU A 19 23.14 6.39 9.90
C LEU A 19 23.02 5.30 8.83
N PHE A 20 22.71 4.09 9.25
CA PHE A 20 22.25 3.07 8.33
C PHE A 20 20.85 3.48 7.87
N ALA A 21 20.76 4.18 6.75
CA ALA A 21 19.53 4.29 6.03
C ALA A 21 19.11 2.88 5.60
N GLN A 22 18.14 2.29 6.26
CA GLN A 22 17.57 1.02 5.85
C GLN A 22 16.91 1.22 4.50
N GLN A 23 17.56 0.75 3.45
CA GLN A 23 17.00 0.72 2.11
C GLN A 23 16.11 -0.52 1.99
N TYR A 24 14.80 -0.33 2.14
CA TYR A 24 13.84 -1.38 1.85
C TYR A 24 13.73 -1.53 0.33
N LYS A 25 13.99 -2.74 -0.16
CA LYS A 25 13.81 -3.10 -1.57
C LYS A 25 12.98 -4.38 -1.63
N ALA A 26 11.80 -4.29 -2.22
CA ALA A 26 11.00 -5.44 -2.57
C ALA A 26 10.97 -5.60 -4.09
N THR A 27 10.88 -6.84 -4.55
CA THR A 27 10.64 -7.16 -5.95
C THR A 27 9.29 -7.81 -6.07
N ILE A 28 8.37 -7.16 -6.79
CA ILE A 28 7.02 -7.65 -6.98
C ILE A 28 6.91 -8.19 -8.40
N PRO A 29 6.72 -9.51 -8.58
CA PRO A 29 6.44 -10.08 -9.88
C PRO A 29 5.14 -9.51 -10.46
N TYR A 30 5.10 -9.30 -11.75
CA TYR A 30 3.91 -8.83 -12.44
C TYR A 30 3.62 -9.64 -13.69
N ARG A 31 2.37 -9.58 -14.14
CA ARG A 31 1.93 -10.06 -15.46
C ARG A 31 1.19 -8.95 -16.19
N ILE A 32 1.26 -8.95 -17.49
CA ILE A 32 0.46 -8.04 -18.32
C ILE A 32 -0.77 -8.81 -18.81
N VAL A 33 -1.94 -8.24 -18.57
CA VAL A 33 -3.22 -8.76 -19.04
C VAL A 33 -3.93 -7.63 -19.80
N GLY A 34 -4.07 -7.77 -21.10
CA GLY A 34 -4.41 -6.63 -21.94
C GLY A 34 -3.34 -5.54 -21.83
N GLU A 35 -3.76 -4.33 -21.49
CA GLU A 35 -2.86 -3.18 -21.29
C GLU A 35 -2.62 -2.87 -19.80
N LYS A 36 -3.00 -3.78 -18.90
CA LYS A 36 -2.91 -3.58 -17.46
C LYS A 36 -1.81 -4.41 -16.84
N MET A 37 -1.05 -3.80 -15.95
CA MET A 37 -0.09 -4.49 -15.09
C MET A 37 -0.85 -5.09 -13.90
N VAL A 38 -0.75 -6.39 -13.73
CA VAL A 38 -1.34 -7.11 -12.59
C VAL A 38 -0.23 -7.63 -11.71
N ILE A 39 -0.28 -7.26 -10.43
CA ILE A 39 0.64 -7.68 -9.38
C ILE A 39 -0.09 -8.52 -8.35
N GLU A 40 0.66 -9.27 -7.56
CA GLU A 40 0.14 -9.96 -6.39
C GLU A 40 0.55 -9.24 -5.11
N MET A 41 -0.41 -9.06 -4.21
CA MET A 41 -0.18 -8.55 -2.86
C MET A 41 -0.90 -9.46 -1.86
N LYS A 42 -0.44 -9.48 -0.61
CA LYS A 42 -1.14 -10.20 0.45
C LYS A 42 -2.02 -9.23 1.25
N VAL A 43 -3.29 -9.53 1.33
CA VAL A 43 -4.27 -8.82 2.16
C VAL A 43 -4.53 -9.66 3.40
N ASN A 44 -4.08 -9.19 4.56
CA ASN A 44 -4.15 -9.93 5.84
C ASN A 44 -3.63 -11.37 5.70
N GLY A 45 -2.49 -11.53 5.00
CA GLY A 45 -1.84 -12.82 4.76
C GLY A 45 -2.38 -13.63 3.57
N ASN A 46 -3.45 -13.19 2.92
CA ASN A 46 -4.04 -13.89 1.77
C ASN A 46 -3.55 -13.25 0.46
N ALA A 47 -2.87 -14.02 -0.39
CA ALA A 47 -2.42 -13.57 -1.71
C ALA A 47 -3.62 -13.23 -2.60
N ARG A 48 -3.60 -12.04 -3.21
CA ARG A 48 -4.66 -11.49 -4.05
C ARG A 48 -4.07 -10.72 -5.23
N PRO A 49 -4.64 -10.88 -6.43
CA PRO A 49 -4.21 -10.15 -7.62
C PRO A 49 -4.84 -8.74 -7.66
N PHE A 50 -4.02 -7.76 -8.06
CA PHE A 50 -4.44 -6.37 -8.18
C PHE A 50 -3.96 -5.76 -9.50
N ILE A 51 -4.73 -4.84 -10.07
CA ILE A 51 -4.22 -3.91 -11.07
C ILE A 51 -3.32 -2.89 -10.35
N PHE A 52 -2.11 -2.69 -10.86
CA PHE A 52 -1.25 -1.60 -10.44
C PHE A 52 -1.54 -0.36 -11.28
N ASP A 53 -2.08 0.68 -10.64
CA ASP A 53 -2.52 1.90 -11.32
C ASP A 53 -2.07 3.14 -10.55
N THR A 54 -1.01 3.80 -11.03
CA THR A 54 -0.45 5.00 -10.39
C THR A 54 -1.37 6.22 -10.46
N GLY A 55 -2.38 6.22 -11.33
CA GLY A 55 -3.41 7.27 -11.41
C GLY A 55 -4.63 7.01 -10.54
N GLY A 56 -4.75 5.80 -9.96
CA GLY A 56 -5.88 5.38 -9.17
C GLY A 56 -5.68 5.51 -7.67
N ARG A 57 -6.74 5.16 -6.93
CA ARG A 57 -6.69 4.93 -5.48
C ARG A 57 -6.72 3.44 -5.18
N THR A 58 -6.12 3.07 -4.05
CA THR A 58 -6.18 1.69 -3.57
C THR A 58 -7.63 1.31 -3.28
N ALA A 59 -8.06 0.18 -3.84
CA ALA A 59 -9.43 -0.29 -3.75
C ALA A 59 -9.50 -1.82 -3.71
N LEU A 60 -10.47 -2.35 -2.98
CA LEU A 60 -10.90 -3.76 -3.01
C LEU A 60 -12.26 -3.87 -3.66
N THR A 61 -12.49 -4.93 -4.42
CA THR A 61 -13.83 -5.26 -4.91
C THR A 61 -14.73 -5.72 -3.75
N THR A 62 -16.04 -5.53 -3.90
CA THR A 62 -17.02 -6.04 -2.94
C THR A 62 -16.88 -7.55 -2.74
N LYS A 63 -16.62 -8.29 -3.81
CA LYS A 63 -16.37 -9.74 -3.78
C LYS A 63 -15.13 -10.10 -2.96
N ALA A 64 -14.03 -9.38 -3.16
CA ALA A 64 -12.81 -9.59 -2.38
C ALA A 64 -13.04 -9.29 -0.89
N CYS A 65 -13.75 -8.20 -0.57
CA CYS A 65 -14.11 -7.87 0.80
C CYS A 65 -14.93 -8.98 1.46
N GLN A 66 -15.93 -9.54 0.76
CA GLN A 66 -16.72 -10.66 1.26
C GLN A 66 -15.86 -11.90 1.51
N ALA A 67 -15.01 -12.27 0.56
CA ALA A 67 -14.12 -13.44 0.68
C ALA A 67 -13.11 -13.30 1.83
N LEU A 68 -12.68 -12.08 2.13
CA LEU A 68 -11.71 -11.75 3.18
C LEU A 68 -12.35 -11.33 4.51
N GLN A 69 -13.68 -11.31 4.58
CA GLN A 69 -14.45 -10.86 5.75
C GLN A 69 -14.11 -9.42 6.18
N ILE A 70 -13.78 -8.57 5.21
CA ILE A 70 -13.48 -7.15 5.41
C ILE A 70 -14.79 -6.36 5.30
N THR A 71 -15.08 -5.56 6.33
CA THR A 71 -16.28 -4.71 6.38
C THR A 71 -15.92 -3.25 6.14
N ALA A 72 -16.89 -2.49 5.62
CA ALA A 72 -16.78 -1.06 5.50
C ALA A 72 -16.72 -0.42 6.89
N THR A 73 -15.84 0.56 7.06
CA THR A 73 -15.71 1.33 8.31
C THR A 73 -16.22 2.75 8.19
N ASP A 74 -16.27 3.29 6.96
CA ASP A 74 -16.68 4.65 6.68
C ASP A 74 -17.10 4.81 5.21
N SER A 75 -17.34 6.04 4.78
CA SER A 75 -17.60 6.41 3.38
C SER A 75 -16.84 7.67 3.00
N MET A 76 -16.42 7.76 1.74
CA MET A 76 -15.68 8.89 1.20
C MET A 76 -16.33 9.37 -0.09
N LYS A 77 -16.39 10.68 -0.25
CA LYS A 77 -16.74 11.33 -1.51
C LYS A 77 -15.52 11.36 -2.42
N VAL A 78 -15.65 10.88 -3.62
CA VAL A 78 -14.61 10.91 -4.66
C VAL A 78 -15.18 11.68 -5.86
N THR A 79 -14.39 12.61 -6.38
CA THR A 79 -14.70 13.33 -7.62
C THR A 79 -13.82 12.78 -8.73
N ASP A 80 -14.43 12.37 -9.83
CA ASP A 80 -13.70 11.85 -11.00
C ASP A 80 -13.14 12.98 -11.89
N VAL A 81 -12.45 12.61 -12.95
CA VAL A 81 -11.85 13.56 -13.91
C VAL A 81 -12.90 14.38 -14.67
N ASN A 82 -14.17 13.98 -14.66
CA ASN A 82 -15.31 14.67 -15.27
C ASN A 82 -16.08 15.53 -14.25
N ASN A 83 -15.55 15.73 -13.07
CA ASN A 83 -16.19 16.41 -11.94
C ASN A 83 -17.50 15.72 -11.46
N VAL A 84 -17.67 14.43 -11.70
CA VAL A 84 -18.77 13.65 -11.15
C VAL A 84 -18.43 13.19 -9.75
N GLU A 85 -19.30 13.53 -8.81
CA GLU A 85 -19.14 13.16 -7.40
C GLU A 85 -19.84 11.82 -7.13
N SER A 86 -19.12 10.91 -6.49
CA SER A 86 -19.62 9.61 -6.08
C SER A 86 -19.20 9.31 -4.65
N TYR A 87 -20.05 8.60 -3.90
CA TYR A 87 -19.75 8.15 -2.55
C TYR A 87 -19.34 6.68 -2.60
N TYR A 88 -18.15 6.38 -2.08
CA TYR A 88 -17.63 5.03 -1.95
C TYR A 88 -17.54 4.64 -0.48
N LYS A 89 -17.89 3.41 -0.17
CA LYS A 89 -17.55 2.82 1.13
C LYS A 89 -16.04 2.69 1.24
N THR A 90 -15.51 2.87 2.44
CA THR A 90 -14.08 2.75 2.71
C THR A 90 -13.83 1.74 3.81
N THR A 91 -12.62 1.21 3.82
CA THR A 91 -12.12 0.34 4.88
C THR A 91 -10.64 0.60 5.09
N ARG A 92 -10.06 -0.04 6.10
CA ARG A 92 -8.62 -0.13 6.30
C ARG A 92 -8.19 -1.58 6.27
N ILE A 93 -7.21 -1.86 5.43
CA ILE A 93 -6.57 -3.17 5.37
C ILE A 93 -5.51 -3.19 6.47
N GLU A 94 -5.65 -4.07 7.44
CA GLU A 94 -4.75 -4.14 8.60
C GLU A 94 -3.30 -4.37 8.17
N ASN A 95 -3.08 -5.36 7.29
CA ASN A 95 -1.77 -5.68 6.73
C ASN A 95 -1.89 -5.89 5.22
N LEU A 96 -1.33 -4.99 4.44
CA LEU A 96 -1.18 -5.13 3.00
C LEU A 96 0.30 -5.27 2.69
N THR A 97 0.74 -6.48 2.33
CA THR A 97 2.17 -6.78 2.19
C THR A 97 2.54 -7.19 0.78
N THR A 98 3.81 -6.97 0.43
CA THR A 98 4.41 -7.57 -0.75
C THR A 98 4.46 -9.10 -0.61
N PRO A 99 4.57 -9.86 -1.73
CA PRO A 99 4.60 -11.33 -1.68
C PRO A 99 5.73 -11.90 -0.81
N ASP A 100 6.85 -11.20 -0.73
CA ASP A 100 8.03 -11.55 0.07
C ASP A 100 7.97 -11.02 1.53
N ASP A 101 6.89 -10.36 1.91
CA ASP A 101 6.66 -9.73 3.21
C ASP A 101 7.69 -8.65 3.61
N VAL A 102 8.49 -8.14 2.65
CA VAL A 102 9.52 -7.11 2.90
C VAL A 102 8.88 -5.76 3.19
N ILE A 103 7.81 -5.41 2.48
CA ILE A 103 7.08 -4.16 2.70
C ILE A 103 5.69 -4.47 3.23
N ASN A 104 5.34 -3.83 4.34
CA ASN A 104 4.01 -3.92 4.94
C ASN A 104 3.41 -2.53 5.13
N PHE A 105 2.34 -2.27 4.41
CA PHE A 105 1.49 -1.08 4.59
C PHE A 105 0.44 -1.39 5.65
N LYS A 106 0.68 -0.94 6.87
CA LYS A 106 -0.24 -1.15 7.98
C LYS A 106 -1.40 -0.17 7.94
N ASN A 107 -2.61 -0.67 8.22
CA ASN A 107 -3.84 0.11 8.21
C ASN A 107 -4.03 0.89 6.89
N ALA A 108 -3.70 0.24 5.77
CA ALA A 108 -3.77 0.84 4.45
C ALA A 108 -5.21 1.25 4.11
N PRO A 109 -5.45 2.53 3.75
CA PRO A 109 -6.78 2.96 3.35
C PRO A 109 -7.17 2.30 2.03
N SER A 110 -8.42 1.89 1.91
CA SER A 110 -8.93 1.27 0.70
C SER A 110 -10.37 1.69 0.44
N LEU A 111 -10.70 2.00 -0.80
CA LEU A 111 -12.07 2.08 -1.25
C LEU A 111 -12.66 0.68 -1.38
N ILE A 112 -13.97 0.57 -1.24
CA ILE A 112 -14.72 -0.63 -1.62
C ILE A 112 -15.49 -0.29 -2.88
N ILE A 113 -15.19 -0.98 -3.97
CA ILE A 113 -15.79 -0.76 -5.29
C ILE A 113 -16.59 -1.98 -5.71
N ASN A 114 -17.65 -1.76 -6.46
CA ASN A 114 -18.34 -2.85 -7.12
C ASN A 114 -17.46 -3.40 -8.24
N GLU A 115 -17.70 -4.64 -8.63
CA GLU A 115 -17.06 -5.23 -9.79
C GLU A 115 -17.33 -4.36 -11.02
N VAL A 116 -16.25 -3.95 -11.70
CA VAL A 116 -16.36 -3.17 -12.93
C VAL A 116 -16.55 -4.14 -14.09
N LYS A 117 -17.57 -3.91 -14.90
CA LYS A 117 -17.83 -4.72 -16.09
C LYS A 117 -16.57 -4.81 -16.97
N GLY A 118 -16.17 -6.03 -17.27
CA GLY A 118 -14.94 -6.31 -18.03
C GLY A 118 -13.71 -6.60 -17.15
N TRP A 119 -13.78 -6.41 -15.84
CA TRP A 119 -12.68 -6.75 -14.94
C TRP A 119 -12.53 -8.26 -14.71
N GLU A 120 -13.57 -9.02 -14.98
CA GLU A 120 -13.53 -10.48 -14.93
C GLU A 120 -12.41 -11.06 -15.81
N CYS A 121 -12.11 -10.38 -16.94
CA CYS A 121 -11.02 -10.75 -17.84
C CYS A 121 -9.63 -10.62 -17.20
N PHE A 122 -9.46 -9.72 -16.25
CA PHE A 122 -8.18 -9.50 -15.55
C PHE A 122 -8.01 -10.45 -14.37
N GLY A 123 -9.10 -11.00 -13.83
CA GLY A 123 -9.08 -11.87 -12.65
C GLY A 123 -8.44 -11.19 -11.44
N VAL A 124 -8.86 -9.96 -11.13
CA VAL A 124 -8.30 -9.14 -10.06
C VAL A 124 -9.31 -8.87 -8.96
N ASP A 125 -8.80 -8.66 -7.75
CA ASP A 125 -9.58 -8.40 -6.55
C ASP A 125 -9.59 -6.90 -6.16
N GLY A 126 -8.86 -6.07 -6.90
CA GLY A 126 -8.82 -4.63 -6.64
C GLY A 126 -7.76 -3.87 -7.44
N ILE A 127 -7.44 -2.69 -6.94
CA ILE A 127 -6.43 -1.77 -7.46
C ILE A 127 -5.43 -1.45 -6.36
N ILE A 128 -4.15 -1.40 -6.69
CA ILE A 128 -3.11 -0.74 -5.89
C ILE A 128 -2.83 0.61 -6.54
N GLY A 129 -3.18 1.66 -5.85
CA GLY A 129 -3.03 3.04 -6.29
C GLY A 129 -1.78 3.72 -5.75
N SER A 130 -1.49 4.92 -6.26
CA SER A 130 -0.36 5.73 -5.80
C SER A 130 -0.56 6.29 -4.38
N ASP A 131 -1.79 6.37 -3.91
CA ASP A 131 -2.12 6.82 -2.55
C ASP A 131 -1.48 5.95 -1.46
N LEU A 132 -1.17 4.69 -1.78
CA LEU A 132 -0.47 3.79 -0.87
C LEU A 132 0.97 4.23 -0.58
N PHE A 133 1.59 4.98 -1.48
CA PHE A 133 2.99 5.40 -1.42
C PHE A 133 3.16 6.89 -1.04
N ALA A 134 2.05 7.60 -0.76
CA ALA A 134 2.06 9.04 -0.53
C ALA A 134 2.34 9.46 0.93
N ASN A 135 2.68 8.52 1.82
CA ASN A 135 2.96 8.78 3.25
C ASN A 135 4.42 8.54 3.60
#